data_9d74a69b21175118ce2f02277af8e08a
#
_entry.id   9d74a69b21175118ce2f02277af8e08a
#
_cell.length_a   1.000
_cell.length_b   1.000
_cell.length_c   1.000
_cell.angle_alpha   90.00
_cell.angle_beta   90.00
_cell.angle_gamma   90.00
#
_symmetry.space_group_name_H-M   'P 1'
#
loop_
_entity.id
_entity.type
_entity.pdbx_description
1 polymer ?
#
loop_
_entity_poly.entity_id
_entity_poly.type
_entity_poly.pdbx_seq_one_letter_code
_entity_poly.pdbx_strand_id
1 'polypeptide(L)'
;LLLANQLCSEYMEHITNANVIHVHSGDTKHFSTTKPDEIKLAVSMCQTVGVHCIIFTTYHSLHRIQESGIAVDTIYFDEAHNSCQNNFFGPTEYFSKKADRCYYFTATRKTSLTPKKHGMNDVDTYGQVIARVSAPTLVDGGYILPPKVKVIEMDKVDKKSLTPYLESNNVLASIDELDIKKILVCVKTTRQLQNIF
;
A
#
# COMPACT_ATOMS: atom_id res chain seq x y z
N LEU A 1 1.41 2.94 -7.77
CA LEU A 1 2.52 3.25 -8.69
C LEU A 1 3.55 4.18 -8.06
N LEU A 2 3.14 5.35 -7.57
CA LEU A 2 4.03 6.31 -6.91
C LEU A 2 4.79 5.67 -5.74
N LEU A 3 4.08 4.92 -4.90
CA LEU A 3 4.67 4.21 -3.77
C LEU A 3 5.70 3.15 -4.21
N ALA A 4 5.45 2.40 -5.28
CA ALA A 4 6.40 1.41 -5.79
C ALA A 4 7.70 2.07 -6.29
N ASN A 5 7.61 3.22 -6.94
CA ASN A 5 8.78 3.99 -7.38
C ASN A 5 9.53 4.62 -6.19
N GLN A 6 8.82 5.10 -5.17
CA GLN A 6 9.41 5.63 -3.95
C GLN A 6 10.15 4.53 -3.19
N LEU A 7 9.52 3.39 -2.93
CA LEU A 7 10.14 2.23 -2.29
C LEU A 7 11.38 1.78 -3.05
N CYS A 8 11.31 1.72 -4.39
CA CYS A 8 12.46 1.39 -5.21
C CYS A 8 13.63 2.34 -4.96
N SER A 9 13.39 3.66 -4.96
CA SER A 9 14.43 4.65 -4.72
C SER A 9 15.07 4.48 -3.33
N GLU A 10 14.26 4.32 -2.29
CA GLU A 10 14.73 4.17 -0.92
C GLU A 10 15.52 2.86 -0.72
N TYR A 11 15.03 1.75 -1.25
CA TYR A 11 15.72 0.45 -1.11
C TYR A 11 17.04 0.41 -1.88
N MET A 12 17.08 0.99 -3.08
CA MET A 12 18.29 0.96 -3.90
C MET A 12 19.41 1.88 -3.41
N GLU A 13 19.14 2.79 -2.48
CA GLU A 13 20.20 3.52 -1.75
C GLU A 13 21.03 2.61 -0.85
N HIS A 14 20.48 1.48 -0.41
CA HIS A 14 21.11 0.58 0.56
C HIS A 14 21.55 -0.75 -0.04
N ILE A 15 21.13 -1.08 -1.27
CA ILE A 15 21.39 -2.37 -1.89
C ILE A 15 22.31 -2.19 -3.09
N THR A 16 23.45 -2.85 -3.03
CA THR A 16 24.40 -2.95 -4.14
C THR A 16 24.32 -4.33 -4.79
N ASN A 17 24.76 -4.45 -6.04
CA ASN A 17 24.79 -5.71 -6.79
C ASN A 17 23.38 -6.32 -7.01
N ALA A 18 22.41 -5.48 -7.34
CA ALA A 18 21.06 -5.92 -7.68
C ALA A 18 20.54 -5.24 -8.94
N ASN A 19 19.80 -6.00 -9.74
CA ASN A 19 19.00 -5.49 -10.83
C ASN A 19 17.55 -5.30 -10.39
N VAL A 20 16.96 -4.21 -10.86
CA VAL A 20 15.57 -3.84 -10.56
C VAL A 20 14.66 -4.15 -11.74
N ILE A 21 13.55 -4.78 -11.45
CA ILE A 21 12.45 -5.02 -12.39
C ILE A 21 11.18 -4.43 -11.80
N HIS A 22 10.44 -3.65 -12.58
CA HIS A 22 9.11 -3.20 -12.21
C HIS A 22 8.04 -4.04 -12.92
N VAL A 23 7.09 -4.57 -12.16
CA VAL A 23 5.95 -5.33 -12.70
C VAL A 23 4.68 -4.56 -12.45
N HIS A 24 4.42 -3.58 -13.31
CA HIS A 24 3.21 -2.75 -13.33
C HIS A 24 3.11 -1.99 -14.66
N SER A 25 1.96 -1.42 -14.96
CA SER A 25 1.67 -0.72 -16.23
C SER A 25 2.05 0.77 -16.24
N GLY A 26 2.71 1.27 -15.21
CA GLY A 26 3.04 2.70 -15.14
C GLY A 26 4.49 2.99 -15.50
N ASP A 27 4.78 4.28 -15.67
CA ASP A 27 6.12 4.74 -16.01
C ASP A 27 7.11 4.61 -14.85
N THR A 28 8.32 4.20 -15.17
CA THR A 28 9.45 4.08 -14.25
C THR A 28 10.76 4.30 -15.01
N LYS A 29 11.83 4.59 -14.28
CA LYS A 29 13.18 4.73 -14.85
C LYS A 29 13.88 3.39 -15.08
N HIS A 30 13.33 2.31 -14.53
CA HIS A 30 13.89 0.96 -14.64
C HIS A 30 13.14 0.14 -15.68
N PHE A 31 13.67 -1.04 -15.99
CA PHE A 31 12.94 -2.00 -16.82
C PHE A 31 11.59 -2.33 -16.22
N SER A 32 10.53 -2.21 -17.00
CA SER A 32 9.14 -2.45 -16.57
C SER A 32 8.41 -3.31 -17.59
N THR A 33 7.70 -4.31 -17.09
CA THR A 33 6.86 -5.18 -17.92
C THR A 33 5.74 -5.80 -17.11
N THR A 34 4.65 -6.16 -17.81
CA THR A 34 3.55 -6.98 -17.24
C THR A 34 3.43 -8.34 -17.93
N LYS A 35 4.35 -8.66 -18.86
CA LYS A 35 4.33 -9.92 -19.60
C LYS A 35 5.11 -10.99 -18.86
N PRO A 36 4.51 -12.14 -18.53
CA PRO A 36 5.13 -13.21 -17.76
C PRO A 36 6.46 -13.71 -18.37
N ASP A 37 6.52 -13.87 -19.69
CA ASP A 37 7.74 -14.35 -20.36
C ASP A 37 8.90 -13.35 -20.25
N GLU A 38 8.63 -12.06 -20.33
CA GLU A 38 9.65 -11.02 -20.16
C GLU A 38 10.14 -10.95 -18.71
N ILE A 39 9.23 -11.14 -17.72
CA ILE A 39 9.61 -11.26 -16.30
C ILE A 39 10.56 -12.44 -16.11
N LYS A 40 10.19 -13.61 -16.62
CA LYS A 40 11.00 -14.82 -16.54
C LYS A 40 12.37 -14.63 -17.17
N LEU A 41 12.43 -14.04 -18.35
CA LEU A 41 13.68 -13.77 -19.06
C LEU A 41 14.59 -12.84 -18.24
N ALA A 42 14.05 -11.72 -17.73
CA ALA A 42 14.81 -10.74 -16.96
C ALA A 42 15.39 -11.36 -15.68
N VAL A 43 14.62 -12.19 -14.96
CA VAL A 43 15.10 -12.92 -13.79
C VAL A 43 16.18 -13.92 -14.16
N SER A 44 16.03 -14.69 -15.25
CA SER A 44 17.06 -15.59 -15.76
C SER A 44 18.37 -14.87 -16.10
N MET A 45 18.29 -13.69 -16.67
CA MET A 45 19.48 -12.87 -16.96
C MET A 45 20.21 -12.46 -15.67
N CYS A 46 19.48 -12.04 -14.64
CA CYS A 46 20.07 -11.75 -13.33
C CYS A 46 20.81 -12.96 -12.75
N GLN A 47 20.19 -14.13 -12.81
CA GLN A 47 20.78 -15.39 -12.34
C GLN A 47 22.05 -15.75 -13.12
N THR A 48 22.04 -15.58 -14.44
CA THR A 48 23.20 -15.88 -15.31
C THR A 48 24.38 -14.97 -14.98
N VAL A 49 24.13 -13.71 -14.68
CA VAL A 49 25.18 -12.74 -14.33
C VAL A 49 25.59 -12.84 -12.86
N GLY A 50 24.83 -13.55 -12.03
CA GLY A 50 25.11 -13.71 -10.60
C GLY A 50 24.79 -12.47 -9.77
N VAL A 51 23.79 -11.69 -10.17
CA VAL A 51 23.30 -10.51 -9.42
C VAL A 51 21.93 -10.78 -8.82
N HIS A 52 21.62 -10.13 -7.72
CA HIS A 52 20.29 -10.19 -7.12
C HIS A 52 19.25 -9.56 -8.05
N CYS A 53 18.06 -10.13 -8.07
CA CYS A 53 16.92 -9.58 -8.79
C CYS A 53 15.88 -9.05 -7.78
N ILE A 54 15.60 -7.76 -7.82
CA ILE A 54 14.58 -7.13 -6.97
C ILE A 54 13.40 -6.72 -7.85
N ILE A 55 12.22 -7.20 -7.50
CA ILE A 55 10.99 -6.95 -8.25
C ILE A 55 10.09 -6.04 -7.44
N PHE A 56 9.79 -4.84 -7.95
CA PHE A 56 8.77 -3.95 -7.41
C PHE A 56 7.47 -4.14 -8.18
N THR A 57 6.41 -4.50 -7.47
CA THR A 57 5.12 -4.77 -8.09
C THR A 57 3.97 -4.13 -7.31
N THR A 58 2.82 -4.02 -7.96
CA THR A 58 1.55 -3.66 -7.30
C THR A 58 0.71 -4.91 -7.06
N TYR A 59 -0.23 -4.86 -6.12
CA TYR A 59 -1.18 -5.95 -5.90
C TYR A 59 -1.93 -6.34 -7.18
N HIS A 60 -2.24 -5.36 -8.03
CA HIS A 60 -2.90 -5.59 -9.31
C HIS A 60 -2.07 -6.41 -10.31
N SER A 61 -0.75 -6.34 -10.20
CA SER A 61 0.17 -7.02 -11.12
C SER A 61 0.82 -8.28 -10.53
N LEU A 62 0.58 -8.57 -9.26
CA LEU A 62 1.19 -9.71 -8.56
C LEU A 62 0.91 -11.06 -9.25
N HIS A 63 -0.28 -11.23 -9.84
CA HIS A 63 -0.64 -12.42 -10.60
C HIS A 63 0.28 -12.64 -11.83
N ARG A 64 0.85 -11.57 -12.42
CA ARG A 64 1.78 -11.69 -13.55
C ARG A 64 3.10 -12.37 -13.15
N ILE A 65 3.55 -12.10 -11.91
CA ILE A 65 4.72 -12.78 -11.36
C ILE A 65 4.39 -14.26 -11.12
N GLN A 66 3.21 -14.57 -10.61
CA GLN A 66 2.74 -15.94 -10.48
C GLN A 66 2.68 -16.66 -11.83
N GLU A 67 2.12 -16.04 -12.87
CA GLU A 67 2.02 -16.58 -14.23
C GLU A 67 3.41 -16.83 -14.86
N SER A 68 4.42 -16.04 -14.52
CA SER A 68 5.79 -16.22 -15.03
C SER A 68 6.47 -17.50 -14.51
N GLY A 69 5.97 -18.06 -13.42
CA GLY A 69 6.48 -19.29 -12.81
C GLY A 69 7.89 -19.19 -12.22
N ILE A 70 8.39 -17.97 -11.98
CA ILE A 70 9.68 -17.77 -11.31
C ILE A 70 9.62 -18.19 -9.85
N ALA A 71 10.73 -18.67 -9.31
CA ALA A 71 10.90 -18.84 -7.87
C ALA A 71 11.13 -17.47 -7.22
N VAL A 72 10.55 -17.29 -6.03
CA VAL A 72 10.71 -16.08 -5.21
C VAL A 72 11.21 -16.51 -3.84
N ASP A 73 12.38 -16.02 -3.44
CA ASP A 73 12.95 -16.35 -2.14
C ASP A 73 12.23 -15.58 -1.02
N THR A 74 12.13 -14.28 -1.17
CA THR A 74 11.52 -13.42 -0.13
C THR A 74 10.58 -12.42 -0.75
N ILE A 75 9.42 -12.25 -0.13
CA ILE A 75 8.43 -11.26 -0.55
C ILE A 75 7.98 -10.42 0.65
N TYR A 76 7.92 -9.11 0.44
CA TYR A 76 7.43 -8.12 1.38
C TYR A 76 6.11 -7.54 0.87
N PHE A 77 5.05 -7.74 1.63
CA PHE A 77 3.72 -7.18 1.34
C PHE A 77 3.54 -5.93 2.17
N ASP A 78 3.71 -4.77 1.56
CA ASP A 78 3.38 -3.49 2.20
C ASP A 78 1.89 -3.20 2.09
N GLU A 79 1.33 -2.49 3.09
CA GLU A 79 -0.11 -2.28 3.23
C GLU A 79 -0.91 -3.58 3.08
N ALA A 80 -0.45 -4.63 3.77
CA ALA A 80 -0.89 -6.01 3.58
C ALA A 80 -2.39 -6.24 3.81
N HIS A 81 -3.09 -5.31 4.47
CA HIS A 81 -4.56 -5.36 4.58
C HIS A 81 -5.27 -5.32 3.21
N ASN A 82 -4.59 -4.79 2.16
CA ASN A 82 -5.12 -4.79 0.80
C ASN A 82 -5.19 -6.19 0.20
N SER A 83 -4.28 -7.09 0.56
CA SER A 83 -4.23 -8.46 0.06
C SER A 83 -5.48 -9.30 0.41
N CYS A 84 -6.25 -8.86 1.41
CA CYS A 84 -7.52 -9.50 1.77
C CYS A 84 -8.66 -9.21 0.77
N GLN A 85 -8.44 -8.38 -0.24
CA GLN A 85 -9.44 -8.16 -1.28
C GLN A 85 -9.50 -9.38 -2.22
N ASN A 86 -10.69 -9.72 -2.69
CA ASN A 86 -10.90 -10.93 -3.51
C ASN A 86 -9.97 -10.98 -4.74
N ASN A 87 -9.69 -9.82 -5.36
CA ASN A 87 -8.84 -9.73 -6.55
C ASN A 87 -7.35 -9.98 -6.26
N PHE A 88 -6.91 -9.83 -5.00
CA PHE A 88 -5.50 -9.89 -4.61
C PHE A 88 -5.18 -11.10 -3.74
N PHE A 89 -6.19 -11.72 -3.14
CA PHE A 89 -6.00 -12.82 -2.21
C PHE A 89 -5.38 -14.05 -2.89
N GLY A 90 -5.89 -14.45 -4.06
CA GLY A 90 -5.38 -15.64 -4.75
C GLY A 90 -3.87 -15.64 -5.00
N PRO A 91 -3.31 -14.60 -5.65
CA PRO A 91 -1.85 -14.48 -5.80
C PRO A 91 -1.11 -14.38 -4.47
N THR A 92 -1.68 -13.71 -3.45
CA THR A 92 -1.08 -13.64 -2.11
C THR A 92 -0.99 -15.02 -1.46
N GLU A 93 -2.07 -15.78 -1.47
CA GLU A 93 -2.12 -17.16 -0.97
C GLU A 93 -1.15 -18.08 -1.74
N TYR A 94 -1.04 -17.90 -3.05
CA TYR A 94 -0.06 -18.66 -3.85
C TYR A 94 1.36 -18.42 -3.34
N PHE A 95 1.77 -17.16 -3.19
CA PHE A 95 3.12 -16.85 -2.75
C PHE A 95 3.36 -17.18 -1.28
N SER A 96 2.36 -17.12 -0.40
CA SER A 96 2.50 -17.56 0.98
C SER A 96 2.90 -19.04 1.11
N LYS A 97 2.54 -19.83 0.10
CA LYS A 97 2.85 -21.28 0.04
C LYS A 97 4.08 -21.62 -0.80
N LYS A 98 4.55 -20.71 -1.65
CA LYS A 98 5.59 -20.99 -2.65
C LYS A 98 6.89 -20.23 -2.45
N ALA A 99 6.83 -19.01 -1.89
CA ALA A 99 8.03 -18.27 -1.54
C ALA A 99 8.66 -18.86 -0.25
N ASP A 100 9.96 -18.78 -0.13
CA ASP A 100 10.65 -19.28 1.08
C ASP A 100 10.29 -18.45 2.30
N ARG A 101 10.07 -17.14 2.11
CA ARG A 101 9.70 -16.20 3.18
C ARG A 101 8.69 -15.17 2.70
N CYS A 102 7.66 -14.96 3.50
CA CYS A 102 6.69 -13.88 3.29
C CYS A 102 6.58 -13.01 4.54
N TYR A 103 6.66 -11.69 4.36
CA TYR A 103 6.50 -10.71 5.41
C TYR A 103 5.34 -9.76 5.06
N TYR A 104 4.46 -9.54 6.03
CA TYR A 104 3.25 -8.75 5.86
C TYR A 104 3.28 -7.55 6.79
N PHE A 105 3.34 -6.35 6.23
CA PHE A 105 3.38 -5.09 6.98
C PHE A 105 2.07 -4.34 6.82
N THR A 106 1.50 -3.89 7.92
CA THR A 106 0.29 -3.06 7.89
C THR A 106 0.09 -2.32 9.21
N ALA A 107 -0.34 -1.07 9.14
CA ALA A 107 -0.81 -0.31 10.30
C ALA A 107 -2.21 -0.76 10.74
N THR A 108 -3.01 -1.30 9.82
CA THR A 108 -4.43 -1.63 10.05
C THR A 108 -4.73 -3.08 9.69
N ARG A 109 -4.50 -3.99 10.64
CA ARG A 109 -4.78 -5.41 10.44
C ARG A 109 -6.27 -5.65 10.18
N LYS A 110 -6.59 -6.16 9.01
CA LYS A 110 -7.95 -6.51 8.62
C LYS A 110 -8.26 -7.93 9.04
N THR A 111 -9.27 -8.12 9.89
CA THR A 111 -9.75 -9.44 10.29
C THR A 111 -11.13 -9.72 9.71
N SER A 112 -11.44 -10.99 9.46
CA SER A 112 -12.75 -11.42 8.99
C SER A 112 -13.22 -12.64 9.79
N LEU A 113 -14.46 -12.59 10.21
CA LEU A 113 -15.15 -13.72 10.85
C LEU A 113 -16.14 -14.41 9.89
N THR A 114 -16.27 -13.89 8.68
CA THR A 114 -17.20 -14.41 7.66
C THR A 114 -16.45 -15.33 6.69
N PRO A 115 -16.96 -16.56 6.43
CA PRO A 115 -16.28 -17.53 5.54
C PRO A 115 -16.05 -17.03 4.10
N LYS A 116 -16.83 -16.02 3.65
CA LYS A 116 -16.74 -15.46 2.29
C LYS A 116 -15.80 -14.27 2.16
N LYS A 117 -15.16 -13.83 3.25
CA LYS A 117 -14.25 -12.67 3.24
C LYS A 117 -12.91 -13.07 3.81
N HIS A 118 -11.87 -12.79 3.06
CA HIS A 118 -10.50 -13.01 3.52
C HIS A 118 -10.10 -12.00 4.60
N GLY A 119 -9.32 -12.46 5.54
CA GLY A 119 -8.79 -11.64 6.63
C GLY A 119 -7.41 -12.08 7.05
N MET A 120 -6.61 -11.18 7.60
CA MET A 120 -5.26 -11.47 8.07
C MET A 120 -5.22 -12.31 9.37
N ASN A 121 -6.39 -12.76 9.83
CA ASN A 121 -6.51 -13.79 10.87
C ASN A 121 -6.47 -15.23 10.31
N ASP A 122 -6.39 -15.38 9.00
CA ASP A 122 -6.04 -16.65 8.34
C ASP A 122 -4.53 -16.91 8.53
N VAL A 123 -4.21 -17.78 9.48
CA VAL A 123 -2.83 -18.09 9.88
C VAL A 123 -2.11 -18.90 8.80
N ASP A 124 -2.82 -19.67 7.98
CA ASP A 124 -2.23 -20.48 6.92
C ASP A 124 -1.66 -19.61 5.79
N THR A 125 -2.28 -18.45 5.56
CA THR A 125 -1.81 -17.50 4.55
C THR A 125 -0.88 -16.43 5.14
N TYR A 126 -1.22 -15.86 6.31
CA TYR A 126 -0.51 -14.68 6.84
C TYR A 126 0.48 -14.98 7.96
N GLY A 127 0.48 -16.19 8.47
CA GLY A 127 1.29 -16.54 9.62
C GLY A 127 0.85 -15.87 10.92
N GLN A 128 1.72 -15.94 11.91
CA GLN A 128 1.50 -15.31 13.20
C GLN A 128 2.04 -13.87 13.22
N VAL A 129 1.46 -13.03 14.09
CA VAL A 129 1.98 -11.69 14.32
C VAL A 129 3.32 -11.78 15.07
N ILE A 130 4.40 -11.38 14.42
CA ILE A 130 5.76 -11.43 14.98
C ILE A 130 6.17 -10.15 15.69
N ALA A 131 5.59 -9.01 15.30
CA ALA A 131 5.86 -7.73 15.94
C ALA A 131 4.61 -6.84 15.91
N ARG A 132 4.44 -6.04 16.95
CA ARG A 132 3.39 -5.03 17.04
C ARG A 132 3.92 -3.81 17.77
N VAL A 133 3.88 -2.66 17.09
CA VAL A 133 4.22 -1.36 17.68
C VAL A 133 2.96 -0.51 17.73
N SER A 134 2.57 -0.04 18.90
CA SER A 134 1.37 0.79 19.05
C SER A 134 1.67 2.26 18.77
N ALA A 135 0.67 3.02 18.31
CA ALA A 135 0.83 4.46 18.13
C ALA A 135 1.22 5.21 19.43
N PRO A 136 0.65 4.91 20.61
CA PRO A 136 1.12 5.48 21.87
C PRO A 136 2.62 5.23 22.12
N THR A 137 3.10 4.01 21.89
CA THR A 137 4.54 3.69 22.05
C THR A 137 5.42 4.55 21.14
N LEU A 138 4.97 4.81 19.92
CA LEU A 138 5.71 5.66 18.98
C LEU A 138 5.67 7.14 19.38
N VAL A 139 4.56 7.60 19.93
CA VAL A 139 4.43 8.97 20.48
C VAL A 139 5.34 9.14 21.70
N ASP A 140 5.29 8.21 22.65
CA ASP A 140 6.09 8.24 23.87
C ASP A 140 7.60 8.18 23.56
N GLY A 141 7.97 7.44 22.51
CA GLY A 141 9.33 7.37 21.99
C GLY A 141 9.77 8.58 21.16
N GLY A 142 8.88 9.54 20.89
CA GLY A 142 9.18 10.72 20.08
C GLY A 142 9.32 10.47 18.57
N TYR A 143 8.94 9.28 18.11
CA TYR A 143 9.01 8.91 16.68
C TYR A 143 7.90 9.54 15.83
N ILE A 144 6.72 9.75 16.42
CA ILE A 144 5.58 10.43 15.78
C ILE A 144 4.98 11.45 16.75
N LEU A 145 4.35 12.48 16.20
CA LEU A 145 3.62 13.46 16.99
C LEU A 145 2.24 12.90 17.40
N PRO A 146 1.73 13.24 18.60
CA PRO A 146 0.39 12.87 19.01
C PRO A 146 -0.64 13.53 18.07
N PRO A 147 -1.62 12.77 17.55
CA PRO A 147 -2.66 13.35 16.71
C PRO A 147 -3.54 14.29 17.52
N LYS A 148 -3.82 15.47 16.97
CA LYS A 148 -4.83 16.37 17.49
C LYS A 148 -6.09 16.19 16.67
N VAL A 149 -7.20 15.81 17.30
CA VAL A 149 -8.47 15.60 16.63
C VAL A 149 -9.44 16.70 17.04
N LYS A 150 -9.96 17.44 16.07
CA LYS A 150 -11.07 18.37 16.24
C LYS A 150 -12.28 17.81 15.49
N VAL A 151 -13.36 17.60 16.20
CA VAL A 151 -14.64 17.18 15.61
C VAL A 151 -15.54 18.41 15.51
N ILE A 152 -16.02 18.69 14.31
CA ILE A 152 -16.97 19.78 14.05
C ILE A 152 -18.32 19.13 13.79
N GLU A 153 -19.28 19.37 14.67
CA GLU A 153 -20.67 18.95 14.47
C GLU A 153 -21.34 19.95 13.52
N MET A 154 -22.02 19.42 12.52
CA MET A 154 -22.77 20.20 11.55
C MET A 154 -24.26 19.89 11.71
N ASP A 155 -25.09 20.91 11.73
CA ASP A 155 -26.54 20.73 11.67
C ASP A 155 -26.93 20.02 10.37
N LYS A 156 -27.92 19.12 10.46
CA LYS A 156 -28.50 18.48 9.29
C LYS A 156 -29.24 19.50 8.46
N VAL A 157 -28.56 20.04 7.46
CA VAL A 157 -29.18 20.91 6.45
C VAL A 157 -29.61 20.08 5.26
N ASP A 158 -30.68 20.51 4.57
CA ASP A 158 -31.31 19.83 3.46
C ASP A 158 -30.26 19.47 2.37
N LYS A 159 -30.16 18.19 2.05
CA LYS A 159 -28.99 17.49 1.48
C LYS A 159 -28.50 17.94 0.10
N LYS A 160 -29.14 18.85 -0.58
CA LYS A 160 -28.86 19.08 -2.03
C LYS A 160 -28.13 20.36 -2.39
N SER A 161 -28.16 21.40 -1.61
CA SER A 161 -27.64 22.71 -2.04
C SER A 161 -26.61 23.39 -1.11
N LEU A 162 -26.63 23.09 0.17
CA LEU A 162 -25.78 23.81 1.13
C LEU A 162 -24.59 23.02 1.68
N THR A 163 -24.59 21.70 1.58
CA THR A 163 -23.56 20.85 2.19
C THR A 163 -22.13 21.17 1.72
N PRO A 164 -21.85 21.34 0.41
CA PRO A 164 -20.48 21.64 -0.04
C PRO A 164 -19.96 23.00 0.46
N TYR A 165 -20.84 24.00 0.50
CA TYR A 165 -20.48 25.34 0.97
C TYR A 165 -20.16 25.36 2.48
N LEU A 166 -20.97 24.67 3.27
CA LEU A 166 -20.73 24.53 4.72
C LEU A 166 -19.48 23.71 5.01
N GLU A 167 -19.24 22.64 4.26
CA GLU A 167 -18.01 21.84 4.36
C GLU A 167 -16.78 22.70 4.08
N SER A 168 -16.80 23.50 2.98
CA SER A 168 -15.70 24.40 2.62
C SER A 168 -15.43 25.45 3.70
N ASN A 169 -16.49 26.12 4.18
CA ASN A 169 -16.34 27.14 5.21
C ASN A 169 -15.79 26.59 6.52
N ASN A 170 -16.23 25.41 6.92
CA ASN A 170 -15.71 24.77 8.12
C ASN A 170 -14.24 24.35 7.98
N VAL A 171 -13.82 23.89 6.80
CA VAL A 171 -12.40 23.62 6.52
C VAL A 171 -11.59 24.91 6.60
N LEU A 172 -12.03 25.99 5.95
CA LEU A 172 -11.33 27.28 5.96
C LEU A 172 -11.23 27.86 7.38
N ALA A 173 -12.33 27.87 8.13
CA ALA A 173 -12.34 28.32 9.51
C ALA A 173 -11.38 27.50 10.41
N SER A 174 -11.29 26.19 10.17
CA SER A 174 -10.36 25.32 10.90
C SER A 174 -8.91 25.58 10.54
N ILE A 175 -8.63 25.95 9.29
CA ILE A 175 -7.30 26.35 8.82
C ILE A 175 -6.83 27.59 9.56
N ASP A 176 -7.66 28.62 9.57
CA ASP A 176 -7.36 29.90 10.21
C ASP A 176 -7.20 29.75 11.73
N GLU A 177 -8.10 29.00 12.37
CA GLU A 177 -8.06 28.79 13.82
C GLU A 177 -6.83 28.01 14.29
N LEU A 178 -6.34 27.06 13.49
CA LEU A 178 -5.24 26.15 13.86
C LEU A 178 -3.87 26.55 13.27
N ASP A 179 -3.78 27.67 12.56
CA ASP A 179 -2.57 28.14 11.84
C ASP A 179 -1.92 27.00 11.00
N ILE A 180 -2.74 26.32 10.18
CA ILE A 180 -2.32 25.16 9.41
C ILE A 180 -1.57 25.60 8.15
N LYS A 181 -0.32 25.18 8.02
CA LYS A 181 0.55 25.48 6.86
C LYS A 181 0.46 24.46 5.71
N LYS A 182 0.08 23.22 6.02
CA LYS A 182 -0.07 22.14 5.03
C LYS A 182 -1.35 21.38 5.32
N ILE A 183 -2.15 21.17 4.28
CA ILE A 183 -3.49 20.59 4.39
C ILE A 183 -3.61 19.43 3.42
N LEU A 184 -4.15 18.31 3.92
CA LEU A 184 -4.61 17.20 3.10
C LEU A 184 -6.12 17.07 3.29
N VAL A 185 -6.89 17.32 2.23
CA VAL A 185 -8.33 17.19 2.24
C VAL A 185 -8.73 15.85 1.63
N CYS A 186 -9.33 14.99 2.43
CA CYS A 186 -9.85 13.69 1.97
C CYS A 186 -11.36 13.80 1.76
N VAL A 187 -11.81 13.54 0.55
CA VAL A 187 -13.23 13.56 0.17
C VAL A 187 -13.70 12.20 -0.30
N LYS A 188 -15.00 11.95 -0.18
CA LYS A 188 -15.59 10.66 -0.56
C LYS A 188 -15.66 10.46 -2.08
N THR A 189 -15.81 11.52 -2.85
CA THR A 189 -15.96 11.47 -4.32
C THR A 189 -15.24 12.64 -4.99
N THR A 190 -14.82 12.44 -6.25
CA THR A 190 -14.25 13.50 -7.12
C THR A 190 -15.20 14.68 -7.29
N ARG A 191 -16.50 14.45 -7.36
CA ARG A 191 -17.51 15.51 -7.43
C ARG A 191 -17.52 16.38 -6.17
N GLN A 192 -17.32 15.80 -5.00
CA GLN A 192 -17.21 16.54 -3.74
C GLN A 192 -15.94 17.41 -3.73
N LEU A 193 -14.82 16.90 -4.25
CA LEU A 193 -13.59 17.67 -4.40
C LEU A 193 -13.78 18.91 -5.27
N GLN A 194 -14.44 18.77 -6.43
CA GLN A 194 -14.75 19.88 -7.34
C GLN A 194 -15.67 20.95 -6.75
N ASN A 195 -16.44 20.61 -5.74
CA ASN A 195 -17.36 21.56 -5.06
C ASN A 195 -16.71 22.29 -3.88
N ILE A 196 -15.54 21.82 -3.40
CA ILE A 196 -14.81 22.43 -2.27
C ILE A 196 -13.78 23.46 -2.77
N PHE A 197 -13.30 23.30 -3.99
CA PHE A 197 -12.36 24.18 -4.67
C PHE A 197 -12.97 24.78 -5.93
#